data_5080341c91778a36099723ccb353a32d
#
_entry.id   5080341c91778a36099723ccb353a32d
#
_cell.length_a   1.000
_cell.length_b   1.000
_cell.length_c   1.000
_cell.angle_alpha   90.00
_cell.angle_beta   90.00
_cell.angle_gamma   90.00
#
_symmetry.space_group_name_H-M   'P 1'
#
loop_
_entity.id
_entity.type
_entity.pdbx_description
1 polymer ?
#
loop_
_entity_poly.entity_id
_entity_poly.type
_entity_poly.pdbx_seq_one_letter_code
_entity_poly.pdbx_strand_id
1 'polypeptide(L)'
;MVAGEHAKPRPAVVIQSDTLQSAATVLVCLLTGEVEKTSETRVRIDPEPTNGLRKPSLIQGEKIYPMNRSRCGPRIGVLSPDQMRDLDVVLTFVLGLGD
;
A
#
# COMPACT_ATOMS: atom_id res chain seq x y z
N MET A 1 -5.42 0.80 -4.95
CA MET A 1 -4.39 -0.26 -4.90
C MET A 1 -4.20 -0.87 -6.27
N VAL A 2 -3.01 -1.35 -6.55
CA VAL A 2 -2.70 -2.05 -7.80
C VAL A 2 -2.11 -3.41 -7.47
N ALA A 3 -2.19 -4.36 -8.41
CA ALA A 3 -1.52 -5.64 -8.27
C ALA A 3 -0.01 -5.45 -8.47
N GLY A 4 0.80 -6.17 -7.70
CA GLY A 4 2.24 -6.13 -7.84
C GLY A 4 2.74 -6.98 -9.00
N GLU A 5 4.05 -6.90 -9.27
CA GLU A 5 4.69 -7.48 -10.44
C GLU A 5 5.24 -8.90 -10.27
N HIS A 6 5.10 -9.49 -9.10
CA HIS A 6 5.67 -10.81 -8.83
C HIS A 6 4.96 -11.92 -9.59
N ALA A 7 5.59 -13.10 -9.68
CA ALA A 7 5.00 -14.29 -10.32
C ALA A 7 3.59 -14.59 -9.78
N LYS A 8 3.35 -14.27 -8.50
CA LYS A 8 2.02 -14.24 -7.91
C LYS A 8 1.71 -12.79 -7.58
N PRO A 9 0.85 -12.14 -8.35
CA PRO A 9 0.51 -10.74 -8.09
C PRO A 9 0.01 -10.55 -6.66
N ARG A 10 0.53 -9.52 -5.99
CA ARG A 10 0.12 -9.15 -4.64
C ARG A 10 -0.42 -7.73 -4.65
N PRO A 11 -1.43 -7.43 -3.84
CA PRO A 11 -1.89 -6.05 -3.71
C PRO A 11 -0.77 -5.15 -3.18
N ALA A 12 -0.77 -3.92 -3.65
CA ALA A 12 0.14 -2.89 -3.19
C ALA A 12 -0.60 -1.57 -3.13
N VAL A 13 -0.25 -0.74 -2.17
CA VAL A 13 -0.82 0.61 -2.03
C VAL A 13 0.15 1.60 -2.64
N VAL A 14 -0.34 2.41 -3.57
CA VAL A 14 0.42 3.53 -4.11
C VAL A 14 0.46 4.63 -3.07
N ILE A 15 1.66 5.02 -2.65
CA ILE A 15 1.87 6.04 -1.63
C ILE A 15 2.48 7.32 -2.18
N GLN A 16 2.75 7.34 -3.48
CA GLN A 16 3.31 8.51 -4.13
C GLN A 16 2.22 9.54 -4.42
N SER A 17 2.59 10.82 -4.32
CA SER A 17 1.66 11.91 -4.64
C SER A 17 1.13 11.81 -6.07
N ASP A 18 -0.16 12.06 -6.25
CA ASP A 18 -0.81 12.09 -7.57
C ASP A 18 -0.20 13.14 -8.50
N THR A 19 0.48 14.16 -7.96
CA THR A 19 1.14 15.17 -8.78
C THR A 19 2.37 14.62 -9.51
N LEU A 20 2.83 13.40 -9.17
CA LEU A 20 4.00 12.77 -9.78
C LEU A 20 3.61 11.66 -10.76
N GLN A 21 2.47 11.78 -11.42
CA GLN A 21 1.96 10.72 -12.30
C GLN A 21 2.80 10.48 -13.54
N SER A 22 3.61 11.45 -13.96
CA SER A 22 4.48 11.29 -15.13
C SER A 22 5.77 10.53 -14.84
N ALA A 23 6.07 10.24 -13.58
CA ALA A 23 7.26 9.49 -13.22
C ALA A 23 7.17 8.05 -13.73
N ALA A 24 8.30 7.51 -14.20
CA ALA A 24 8.38 6.14 -14.71
C ALA A 24 8.20 5.09 -13.60
N THR A 25 8.52 5.47 -12.36
CA THR A 25 8.36 4.60 -11.18
C THR A 25 7.32 5.18 -10.24
N VAL A 26 6.77 4.31 -9.40
CA VAL A 26 5.82 4.70 -8.37
C VAL A 26 6.23 4.04 -7.04
N LEU A 27 6.12 4.80 -5.95
CA LEU A 27 6.39 4.26 -4.61
C LEU A 27 5.17 3.51 -4.11
N VAL A 28 5.39 2.29 -3.61
CA VAL A 28 4.32 1.43 -3.11
C VAL A 28 4.71 0.79 -1.79
N CYS A 29 3.69 0.41 -1.02
CA CYS A 29 3.82 -0.50 0.11
C CYS A 29 3.07 -1.79 -0.24
N LEU A 30 3.73 -2.93 -0.09
CA LEU A 30 3.09 -4.23 -0.33
C LEU A 30 2.22 -4.61 0.87
N LEU A 31 1.14 -5.35 0.58
CA LEU A 31 0.30 -5.93 1.61
C LEU A 31 0.75 -7.37 1.87
N THR A 32 0.58 -7.83 3.11
CA THR A 32 0.78 -9.23 3.48
C THR A 32 -0.51 -9.81 4.04
N GLY A 33 -0.77 -11.09 3.75
CA GLY A 33 -1.88 -11.82 4.34
C GLY A 33 -1.58 -12.39 5.73
N GLU A 34 -0.36 -12.23 6.22
CA GLU A 34 0.05 -12.71 7.55
C GLU A 34 -0.40 -11.70 8.63
N VAL A 35 -1.71 -11.65 8.87
CA VAL A 35 -2.31 -10.63 9.75
C VAL A 35 -1.94 -10.78 11.22
N GLU A 36 -1.40 -11.93 11.62
CA GLU A 36 -0.88 -12.12 12.98
C GLU A 36 0.43 -11.36 13.22
N LYS A 37 1.12 -10.96 12.15
CA LYS A 37 2.39 -10.22 12.24
C LYS A 37 2.15 -8.72 12.28
N THR A 38 1.24 -8.29 13.14
CA THR A 38 0.92 -6.87 13.31
C THR A 38 2.05 -6.15 14.05
N SER A 39 2.18 -4.86 13.81
CA SER A 39 3.12 -3.97 14.50
C SER A 39 2.65 -2.52 14.33
N GLU A 40 3.32 -1.60 15.01
CA GLU A 40 3.01 -0.16 14.92
C GLU A 40 3.30 0.43 13.54
N THR A 41 4.03 -0.30 12.67
CA THR A 41 4.34 0.15 11.30
C THR A 41 3.38 -0.44 10.26
N ARG A 42 2.35 -1.16 10.69
CA ARG A 42 1.44 -1.85 9.79
C ARG A 42 -0.01 -1.43 10.03
N VAL A 43 -0.76 -1.35 8.95
CA VAL A 43 -2.18 -0.98 8.98
C VAL A 43 -3.01 -2.16 8.49
N ARG A 44 -3.95 -2.62 9.32
CA ARG A 44 -4.85 -3.71 8.93
C ARG A 44 -5.97 -3.17 8.05
N ILE A 45 -6.20 -3.88 6.94
CA ILE A 45 -7.29 -3.59 6.02
C ILE A 45 -8.12 -4.85 5.85
N ASP A 46 -9.40 -4.77 6.16
CA ASP A 46 -10.33 -5.86 5.91
C ASP A 46 -10.96 -5.72 4.52
N PRO A 47 -11.38 -6.83 3.90
CA PRO A 47 -12.04 -6.77 2.60
C PRO A 47 -13.30 -5.92 2.64
N GLU A 48 -13.42 -5.02 1.67
CA GLU A 48 -14.59 -4.17 1.46
C GLU A 48 -14.84 -4.08 -0.04
N PRO A 49 -16.10 -3.79 -0.48
CA PRO A 49 -16.40 -3.71 -1.91
C PRO A 49 -15.52 -2.71 -2.66
N THR A 50 -15.05 -1.65 -1.97
CA THR A 50 -14.29 -0.56 -2.59
C THR A 50 -12.79 -0.84 -2.70
N ASN A 51 -12.23 -1.78 -1.92
CA ASN A 51 -10.78 -2.00 -1.92
C ASN A 51 -10.33 -3.22 -2.74
N GLY A 52 -11.24 -4.07 -3.16
CA GLY A 52 -10.93 -5.21 -4.01
C GLY A 52 -10.14 -6.33 -3.35
N LEU A 53 -9.95 -6.28 -2.04
CA LEU A 53 -9.23 -7.34 -1.33
C LEU A 53 -10.14 -8.56 -1.16
N ARG A 54 -9.54 -9.74 -1.17
CA ARG A 54 -10.25 -11.02 -0.97
C ARG A 54 -10.13 -11.53 0.46
N LYS A 55 -9.11 -11.08 1.20
CA LYS A 55 -8.86 -11.51 2.57
C LYS A 55 -8.28 -10.36 3.38
N PRO A 56 -8.38 -10.41 4.73
CA PRO A 56 -7.73 -9.42 5.57
C PRO A 56 -6.24 -9.36 5.29
N SER A 57 -5.68 -8.17 5.32
CA SER A 57 -4.27 -7.95 4.98
C SER A 57 -3.70 -6.84 5.85
N LEU A 58 -2.37 -6.80 5.92
CA LEU A 58 -1.64 -5.70 6.57
C LEU A 58 -0.85 -4.94 5.53
N ILE A 59 -0.98 -3.61 5.51
CA ILE A 59 -0.10 -2.75 4.73
C ILE A 59 1.21 -2.63 5.52
N GLN A 60 2.31 -2.98 4.87
CA GLN A 60 3.63 -2.95 5.50
C GLN A 60 4.28 -1.59 5.29
N GLY A 61 4.00 -0.64 6.20
CA GLY A 61 4.51 0.73 6.10
C GLY A 61 6.03 0.82 6.18
N GLU A 62 6.68 -0.16 6.81
CA GLU A 62 8.14 -0.19 6.89
C GLU A 62 8.80 -0.70 5.60
N LYS A 63 8.02 -1.16 4.62
CA LYS A 63 8.55 -1.71 3.36
C LYS A 63 8.04 -0.90 2.18
N ILE A 64 8.78 0.14 1.85
CA ILE A 64 8.47 1.04 0.74
C ILE A 64 9.36 0.67 -0.44
N TYR A 65 8.76 0.44 -1.60
CA TYR A 65 9.48 0.02 -2.80
C TYR A 65 9.19 0.96 -3.98
N PRO A 66 10.21 1.29 -4.79
CA PRO A 66 9.97 1.85 -6.11
C PRO A 66 9.59 0.71 -7.06
N MET A 67 8.55 0.92 -7.83
CA MET A 67 8.08 -0.08 -8.80
C MET A 67 7.89 0.60 -10.14
N ASN A 68 8.36 -0.03 -11.23
CA ASN A 68 8.11 0.48 -12.57
C ASN A 68 6.61 0.44 -12.87
N ARG A 69 6.06 1.54 -13.35
CA ARG A 69 4.63 1.61 -13.67
C ARG A 69 4.22 0.56 -14.68
N SER A 70 5.09 0.24 -15.63
CA SER A 70 4.82 -0.77 -16.64
C SER A 70 4.64 -2.17 -16.07
N ARG A 71 5.10 -2.40 -14.85
CA ARG A 71 4.97 -3.70 -14.17
C ARG A 71 3.83 -3.74 -13.17
N CYS A 72 3.18 -2.62 -12.94
CA CYS A 72 1.98 -2.58 -12.10
C CYS A 72 0.83 -3.21 -12.88
N GLY A 73 0.07 -4.07 -12.21
CA GLY A 73 -1.16 -4.61 -12.75
C GLY A 73 -2.29 -3.58 -12.68
N PRO A 74 -3.52 -3.99 -12.99
CA PRO A 74 -4.65 -3.08 -12.96
C PRO A 74 -4.96 -2.61 -11.54
N ARG A 75 -5.59 -1.43 -11.44
CA ARG A 75 -6.11 -0.94 -10.17
C ARG A 75 -7.24 -1.86 -9.71
N ILE A 76 -7.16 -2.34 -8.48
CA ILE A 76 -8.15 -3.25 -7.93
C ILE A 76 -9.11 -2.57 -6.95
N GLY A 77 -8.79 -1.36 -6.49
CA GLY A 77 -9.65 -0.64 -5.58
C GLY A 77 -8.94 0.56 -4.95
N VAL A 78 -9.59 1.13 -3.96
CA VAL A 78 -9.09 2.30 -3.22
C VAL A 78 -9.23 2.07 -1.72
N LEU A 79 -8.36 2.71 -0.93
CA LEU A 79 -8.51 2.79 0.51
C LEU A 79 -9.50 3.92 0.85
N SER A 80 -10.21 3.75 1.98
CA SER A 80 -11.07 4.82 2.49
C SER A 80 -10.22 6.00 2.99
N PRO A 81 -10.82 7.20 3.14
CA PRO A 81 -10.10 8.33 3.74
C PRO A 81 -9.54 8.01 5.13
N ASP A 82 -10.27 7.27 5.96
CA ASP A 82 -9.79 6.88 7.29
C ASP A 82 -8.58 5.95 7.20
N GLN A 83 -8.62 4.98 6.30
CA GLN A 83 -7.51 4.06 6.07
C GLN A 83 -6.28 4.81 5.55
N MET A 84 -6.48 5.77 4.65
CA MET A 84 -5.38 6.62 4.16
C MET A 84 -4.78 7.47 5.28
N ARG A 85 -5.60 7.99 6.19
CA ARG A 85 -5.08 8.74 7.35
C ARG A 85 -4.25 7.84 8.28
N ASP A 86 -4.72 6.63 8.54
CA ASP A 86 -3.95 5.67 9.35
C ASP A 86 -2.60 5.37 8.70
N LEU A 87 -2.59 5.18 7.39
CA LEU A 87 -1.36 4.94 6.64
C LEU A 87 -0.44 6.16 6.68
N ASP A 88 -0.98 7.36 6.53
CA ASP A 88 -0.19 8.60 6.61
C ASP A 88 0.50 8.74 7.96
N VAL A 89 -0.18 8.40 9.05
CA VAL A 89 0.42 8.42 10.39
C VAL A 89 1.58 7.44 10.48
N VAL A 90 1.38 6.21 9.98
CA VAL A 90 2.43 5.19 9.98
C VAL A 90 3.62 5.63 9.14
N LEU A 91 3.39 6.16 7.95
CA LEU A 91 4.48 6.61 7.07
C LEU A 91 5.23 7.80 7.67
N THR A 92 4.53 8.71 8.31
CA THR A 92 5.17 9.83 9.01
C THR A 92 6.14 9.31 10.07
N PHE A 93 5.70 8.31 10.84
CA PHE A 93 6.52 7.66 11.85
C PHE A 93 7.72 6.91 11.24
N VAL A 94 7.46 6.08 10.24
CA VAL A 94 8.51 5.26 9.59
C VAL A 94 9.58 6.13 8.94
N LEU A 95 9.18 7.23 8.31
CA LEU A 95 10.09 8.12 7.59
C LEU A 95 10.73 9.18 8.49
N GLY A 96 10.38 9.22 9.77
CA GLY A 96 10.92 10.20 10.71
C GLY A 96 10.47 11.63 10.44
N LEU A 97 9.37 11.82 9.74
CA LEU A 97 8.83 13.15 9.47
C LEU A 97 8.12 13.67 10.71
N GLY A 98 8.58 14.76 11.25
CA GLY A 98 8.05 15.31 12.50
C GLY A 98 8.90 15.01 13.73
N ASP A 99 10.00 14.31 13.54
CA ASP A 99 10.99 14.09 14.61
C ASP A 99 11.81 15.34 14.83
#